data_70f90b814fd7c23d209ab203ad62000f
#
_entry.id   70f90b814fd7c23d209ab203ad62000f
#
_cell.length_a   1.000
_cell.length_b   1.000
_cell.length_c   1.000
_cell.angle_alpha   90.00
_cell.angle_beta   90.00
_cell.angle_gamma   90.00
#
_symmetry.space_group_name_H-M   'P 1'
#
loop_
_entity.id
_entity.type
_entity.pdbx_description
1 polymer ?
#
loop_
_entity_poly.entity_id
_entity_poly.type
_entity_poly.pdbx_seq_one_letter_code
_entity_poly.pdbx_strand_id
1 'polypeptide(L)'
;MTLLFFTLAGALATFPGDEAASETIRENQSDWLNSAALAVSTLGGRSVAGALMIGLLTLLVIARRWADALIVFLGAAPILAGIFLKEAVGRARPDYLIIGSEPTSLSFPSGHALFAMVFGGLLIVLAGDIIKPVKIRRAIQIGLALLILAVGAS
;
A
#
# COMPACT_ATOMS: atom_id res chain seq x y z
N MET A 1 -14.82 9.71 15.34
CA MET A 1 -13.48 9.14 15.51
C MET A 1 -12.52 9.45 14.35
N THR A 2 -12.95 9.33 13.10
CA THR A 2 -12.09 9.53 11.92
C THR A 2 -11.48 10.95 11.84
N LEU A 3 -12.27 12.00 12.06
CA LEU A 3 -11.78 13.39 12.07
C LEU A 3 -10.72 13.64 13.15
N LEU A 4 -10.92 13.11 14.35
CA LEU A 4 -9.96 13.22 15.45
C LEU A 4 -8.62 12.55 15.09
N PHE A 5 -8.66 11.40 14.41
CA PHE A 5 -7.45 10.71 13.98
C PHE A 5 -6.65 11.54 12.95
N PHE A 6 -7.33 12.16 11.98
CA PHE A 6 -6.65 13.00 10.98
C PHE A 6 -6.09 14.30 11.59
N THR A 7 -6.80 14.92 12.54
CA THR A 7 -6.29 16.11 13.23
C THR A 7 -5.07 15.78 14.10
N LEU A 8 -5.08 14.63 14.79
CA LEU A 8 -3.94 14.15 15.55
C LEU A 8 -2.76 13.77 14.64
N ALA A 9 -3.01 13.12 13.49
CA ALA A 9 -1.99 12.78 12.52
C ALA A 9 -1.29 14.01 11.91
N GLY A 10 -1.99 15.14 11.78
CA GLY A 10 -1.41 16.40 11.32
C GLY A 10 -0.70 17.18 12.43
N ALA A 11 -1.16 17.04 13.69
CA ALA A 11 -0.61 17.79 14.82
C ALA A 11 0.61 17.13 15.47
N LEU A 12 0.76 15.80 15.37
CA LEU A 12 1.86 15.05 15.96
C LEU A 12 2.88 14.69 14.87
N ALA A 13 4.13 15.09 15.07
CA ALA A 13 5.25 14.67 14.21
C ALA A 13 5.46 13.15 14.31
N THR A 14 5.34 12.58 15.51
CA THR A 14 5.41 11.14 15.80
C THR A 14 4.26 10.72 16.70
N PHE A 15 3.76 9.49 16.56
CA PHE A 15 2.84 8.90 17.53
C PHE A 15 3.60 8.29 18.71
N PRO A 16 2.97 8.19 19.90
CA PRO A 16 3.56 7.45 20.99
C PRO A 16 3.90 6.01 20.57
N GLY A 17 5.19 5.64 20.71
CA GLY A 17 5.71 4.34 20.31
C GLY A 17 6.37 4.27 18.93
N ASP A 18 6.20 5.27 18.06
CA ASP A 18 6.87 5.31 16.74
C ASP A 18 8.40 5.26 16.88
N GLU A 19 8.96 6.00 17.84
CA GLU A 19 10.41 6.03 18.08
C GLU A 19 10.93 4.68 18.57
N ALA A 20 10.27 4.07 19.56
CA ALA A 20 10.67 2.77 20.08
C ALA A 20 10.55 1.64 19.03
N ALA A 21 9.49 1.67 18.21
CA ALA A 21 9.33 0.73 17.11
C ALA A 21 10.42 0.91 16.04
N SER A 22 10.76 2.16 15.70
CA SER A 22 11.80 2.49 14.72
C SER A 22 13.19 2.08 15.22
N GLU A 23 13.48 2.27 16.50
CA GLU A 23 14.74 1.89 17.11
C GLU A 23 14.90 0.36 17.13
N THR A 24 13.85 -0.36 17.49
CA THR A 24 13.82 -1.83 17.45
C THR A 24 14.06 -2.37 16.02
N ILE A 25 13.48 -1.74 15.02
CA ILE A 25 13.69 -2.10 13.60
C ILE A 25 15.16 -1.83 13.21
N ARG A 26 15.71 -0.67 13.59
CA ARG A 26 17.13 -0.33 13.31
C ARG A 26 18.11 -1.28 13.92
N GLU A 27 17.90 -1.70 15.18
CA GLU A 27 18.77 -2.66 15.87
C GLU A 27 18.76 -4.05 15.24
N ASN A 28 17.66 -4.42 14.59
CA ASN A 28 17.50 -5.72 13.94
C ASN A 28 17.70 -5.68 12.41
N GLN A 29 18.34 -4.64 11.89
CA GLN A 29 18.62 -4.53 10.45
C GLN A 29 19.61 -5.60 9.99
N SER A 30 19.30 -6.20 8.84
CA SER A 30 20.18 -7.11 8.12
C SER A 30 20.10 -6.84 6.63
N ASP A 31 21.17 -7.09 5.88
CA ASP A 31 21.24 -6.79 4.45
C ASP A 31 20.12 -7.48 3.65
N TRP A 32 19.77 -8.72 4.01
CA TRP A 32 18.69 -9.43 3.35
C TRP A 32 17.32 -8.82 3.67
N LEU A 33 17.09 -8.35 4.90
CA LEU A 33 15.84 -7.73 5.33
C LEU A 33 15.66 -6.38 4.63
N ASN A 34 16.73 -5.57 4.57
CA ASN A 34 16.73 -4.29 3.86
C ASN A 34 16.47 -4.49 2.36
N SER A 35 17.11 -5.49 1.74
CA SER A 35 16.88 -5.83 0.34
C SER A 35 15.45 -6.29 0.08
N ALA A 36 14.88 -7.11 0.97
CA ALA A 36 13.50 -7.55 0.88
C ALA A 36 12.52 -6.38 1.05
N ALA A 37 12.74 -5.51 2.03
CA ALA A 37 11.92 -4.32 2.24
C ALA A 37 11.95 -3.37 1.03
N LEU A 38 13.12 -3.12 0.45
CA LEU A 38 13.28 -2.33 -0.77
C LEU A 38 12.56 -2.97 -1.97
N ALA A 39 12.68 -4.29 -2.16
CA ALA A 39 11.99 -5.00 -3.23
C ALA A 39 10.46 -4.91 -3.08
N VAL A 40 9.95 -5.09 -1.87
CA VAL A 40 8.52 -4.96 -1.55
C VAL A 40 8.05 -3.51 -1.73
N SER A 41 8.85 -2.54 -1.27
CA SER A 41 8.55 -1.11 -1.41
C SER A 41 8.50 -0.66 -2.87
N THR A 42 9.34 -1.21 -3.75
CA THR A 42 9.29 -0.87 -5.18
C THR A 42 7.96 -1.24 -5.83
N LEU A 43 7.30 -2.32 -5.38
CA LEU A 43 5.98 -2.72 -5.87
C LEU A 43 4.89 -1.68 -5.55
N GLY A 44 5.01 -0.99 -4.43
CA GLY A 44 4.12 0.10 -4.03
C GLY A 44 4.51 1.47 -4.61
N GLY A 45 5.63 1.54 -5.33
CA GLY A 45 6.12 2.76 -5.97
C GLY A 45 5.11 3.34 -6.96
N ARG A 46 4.97 4.65 -7.01
CA ARG A 46 3.93 5.36 -7.79
C ARG A 46 3.84 4.90 -9.25
N SER A 47 4.98 4.75 -9.91
CA SER A 47 5.03 4.33 -11.32
C SER A 47 4.62 2.87 -11.51
N VAL A 48 5.08 1.98 -10.63
CA VAL A 48 4.73 0.55 -10.65
C VAL A 48 3.26 0.36 -10.32
N ALA A 49 2.78 1.04 -9.28
CA ALA A 49 1.37 1.02 -8.88
C ALA A 49 0.44 1.45 -10.03
N GLY A 50 0.78 2.57 -10.70
CA GLY A 50 0.03 3.05 -11.86
C GLY A 50 0.03 2.03 -13.01
N ALA A 51 1.18 1.46 -13.33
CA ALA A 51 1.31 0.46 -14.40
C ALA A 51 0.50 -0.80 -14.09
N LEU A 52 0.52 -1.29 -12.85
CA LEU A 52 -0.25 -2.46 -12.42
C LEU A 52 -1.76 -2.23 -12.50
N MET A 53 -2.24 -1.06 -12.05
CA MET A 53 -3.67 -0.71 -12.13
C MET A 53 -4.14 -0.59 -13.59
N ILE A 54 -3.38 0.09 -14.44
CA ILE A 54 -3.70 0.24 -15.86
C ILE A 54 -3.65 -1.12 -16.56
N GLY A 55 -2.63 -1.93 -16.29
CA GLY A 55 -2.49 -3.27 -16.84
C GLY A 55 -3.66 -4.18 -16.47
N LEU A 56 -4.06 -4.20 -15.20
CA LEU A 56 -5.21 -4.97 -14.73
C LEU A 56 -6.51 -4.49 -15.41
N LEU A 57 -6.73 -3.19 -15.45
CA LEU A 57 -7.91 -2.61 -16.09
C LEU A 57 -7.97 -2.97 -17.57
N THR A 58 -6.87 -2.83 -18.29
CA THR A 58 -6.75 -3.19 -19.72
C THR A 58 -7.04 -4.65 -19.94
N LEU A 59 -6.48 -5.54 -19.11
CA LEU A 59 -6.70 -6.99 -19.19
C LEU A 59 -8.19 -7.33 -19.00
N LEU A 60 -8.86 -6.72 -18.04
CA LEU A 60 -10.28 -6.95 -17.76
C LEU A 60 -11.18 -6.44 -18.92
N VAL A 61 -10.83 -5.30 -19.50
CA VAL A 61 -11.52 -4.76 -20.69
C VAL A 61 -11.36 -5.68 -21.89
N ILE A 62 -10.15 -6.15 -22.17
CA ILE A 62 -9.88 -7.12 -23.26
C ILE A 62 -10.64 -8.43 -23.02
N ALA A 63 -10.67 -8.91 -21.77
CA ALA A 63 -11.42 -10.09 -21.38
C ALA A 63 -12.95 -9.88 -21.36
N ARG A 64 -13.44 -8.68 -21.70
CA ARG A 64 -14.85 -8.26 -21.67
C ARG A 64 -15.51 -8.40 -20.30
N ARG A 65 -14.74 -8.33 -19.24
CA ARG A 65 -15.19 -8.36 -17.84
C ARG A 65 -15.52 -6.96 -17.37
N TRP A 66 -16.53 -6.35 -17.98
CA TRP A 66 -16.86 -4.92 -17.78
C TRP A 66 -17.21 -4.57 -16.32
N ALA A 67 -17.93 -5.46 -15.62
CA ALA A 67 -18.27 -5.24 -14.22
C ALA A 67 -17.02 -5.18 -13.34
N ASP A 68 -16.08 -6.11 -13.54
CA ASP A 68 -14.83 -6.13 -12.80
C ASP A 68 -13.93 -4.94 -13.15
N ALA A 69 -13.90 -4.56 -14.43
CA ALA A 69 -13.19 -3.37 -14.88
C ALA A 69 -13.74 -2.10 -14.19
N LEU A 70 -15.07 -2.00 -14.06
CA LEU A 70 -15.68 -0.89 -13.34
C LEU A 70 -15.33 -0.90 -11.85
N ILE A 71 -15.31 -2.07 -11.20
CA ILE A 71 -14.90 -2.20 -9.79
C ILE A 71 -13.45 -1.77 -9.60
N VAL A 72 -12.54 -2.18 -10.49
CA VAL A 72 -11.13 -1.76 -10.45
C VAL A 72 -10.99 -0.27 -10.68
N PHE A 73 -11.72 0.30 -11.64
CA PHE A 73 -11.72 1.73 -11.91
C PHE A 73 -12.22 2.55 -10.71
N LEU A 74 -13.34 2.17 -10.12
CA LEU A 74 -13.87 2.81 -8.91
C LEU A 74 -12.96 2.59 -7.70
N GLY A 75 -12.29 1.45 -7.62
CA GLY A 75 -11.30 1.12 -6.59
C GLY A 75 -10.06 2.04 -6.63
N ALA A 76 -9.81 2.76 -7.73
CA ALA A 76 -8.77 3.78 -7.78
C ALA A 76 -9.13 5.06 -6.98
N ALA A 77 -10.41 5.32 -6.72
CA ALA A 77 -10.85 6.52 -6.02
C ALA A 77 -10.22 6.71 -4.63
N PRO A 78 -10.11 5.70 -3.74
CA PRO A 78 -9.40 5.82 -2.46
C PRO A 78 -7.92 6.19 -2.63
N ILE A 79 -7.26 5.72 -3.68
CA ILE A 79 -5.85 6.04 -3.96
C ILE A 79 -5.72 7.53 -4.32
N LEU A 80 -6.61 8.03 -5.17
CA LEU A 80 -6.66 9.45 -5.52
C LEU A 80 -7.00 10.31 -4.30
N ALA A 81 -8.00 9.90 -3.51
CA ALA A 81 -8.34 10.57 -2.26
C ALA A 81 -7.15 10.62 -1.29
N GLY A 82 -6.34 9.58 -1.22
CA GLY A 82 -5.12 9.53 -0.41
C GLY A 82 -4.09 10.58 -0.81
N ILE A 83 -3.99 10.95 -2.09
CA ILE A 83 -3.11 12.02 -2.56
C ILE A 83 -3.57 13.38 -2.00
N PHE A 84 -4.87 13.69 -2.10
CA PHE A 84 -5.43 14.92 -1.53
C PHE A 84 -5.34 14.96 -0.01
N LEU A 85 -5.60 13.84 0.66
CA LEU A 85 -5.46 13.73 2.11
C LEU A 85 -4.03 13.96 2.59
N LYS A 86 -3.03 13.53 1.81
CA LYS A 86 -1.63 13.76 2.08
C LYS A 86 -1.30 15.25 2.17
N GLU A 87 -1.76 16.01 1.20
CA GLU A 87 -1.58 17.46 1.15
C GLU A 87 -2.37 18.16 2.27
N ALA A 88 -3.60 17.71 2.54
CA ALA A 88 -4.44 18.27 3.59
C ALA A 88 -3.91 18.03 5.00
N VAL A 89 -3.30 16.86 5.26
CA VAL A 89 -2.69 16.53 6.56
C VAL A 89 -1.32 17.20 6.73
N GLY A 90 -0.53 17.29 5.65
CA GLY A 90 0.76 17.99 5.62
C GLY A 90 1.84 17.42 6.56
N ARG A 91 1.72 16.15 7.01
CA ARG A 91 2.65 15.55 7.97
C ARG A 91 4.03 15.33 7.34
N ALA A 92 5.05 16.01 7.88
CA ALA A 92 6.44 15.77 7.51
C ALA A 92 6.90 14.34 7.88
N ARG A 93 7.95 13.86 7.22
CA ARG A 93 8.60 12.61 7.63
C ARG A 93 9.61 12.88 8.74
N PRO A 94 9.74 11.96 9.71
CA PRO A 94 10.81 12.04 10.68
C PRO A 94 12.19 11.80 10.02
N ASP A 95 13.17 12.63 10.33
CA ASP A 95 14.49 12.65 9.66
C ASP A 95 15.36 11.40 9.92
N TYR A 96 15.00 10.60 10.95
CA TYR A 96 15.79 9.44 11.37
C TYR A 96 15.41 8.12 10.69
N LEU A 97 14.43 8.13 9.78
CA LEU A 97 13.86 6.91 9.17
C LEU A 97 14.30 6.69 7.71
N ILE A 98 15.47 7.12 7.31
CA ILE A 98 15.86 7.05 5.90
C ILE A 98 16.75 5.84 5.64
N ILE A 99 16.20 4.82 4.98
CA ILE A 99 16.95 3.76 4.31
C ILE A 99 16.86 4.06 2.80
N GLY A 100 17.95 4.50 2.20
CA GLY A 100 18.00 4.85 0.77
C GLY A 100 17.90 6.36 0.49
N SER A 101 17.36 6.75 -0.66
CA SER A 101 17.18 8.16 -1.03
C SER A 101 16.04 8.81 -0.24
N GLU A 102 16.24 10.06 0.17
CA GLU A 102 15.21 10.85 0.87
C GLU A 102 13.91 10.91 0.07
N PRO A 103 12.81 10.43 0.63
CA PRO A 103 11.53 10.53 -0.03
C PRO A 103 11.01 11.96 0.05
N THR A 104 10.81 12.58 -1.10
CA THR A 104 10.31 13.96 -1.23
C THR A 104 8.82 14.14 -0.89
N SER A 105 8.14 13.08 -0.47
CA SER A 105 6.69 13.12 -0.20
C SER A 105 6.37 13.10 1.29
N LEU A 106 5.26 13.72 1.67
CA LEU A 106 4.70 13.71 3.03
C LEU A 106 4.49 12.27 3.56
N SER A 107 4.51 12.10 4.91
CA SER A 107 4.51 10.79 5.53
C SER A 107 3.12 10.11 5.57
N PHE A 108 2.05 10.86 5.77
CA PHE A 108 0.72 10.31 6.02
C PHE A 108 -0.35 10.87 5.08
N PRO A 109 -1.28 10.03 4.59
CA PRO A 109 -1.25 8.56 4.66
C PRO A 109 -0.18 7.94 3.77
N SER A 110 0.27 6.70 4.11
CA SER A 110 1.24 5.96 3.29
C SER A 110 0.64 5.57 1.95
N GLY A 111 1.25 6.06 0.86
CA GLY A 111 0.81 5.71 -0.50
C GLY A 111 1.02 4.24 -0.84
N HIS A 112 2.11 3.63 -0.33
CA HIS A 112 2.41 2.20 -0.50
C HIS A 112 1.36 1.33 0.17
N ALA A 113 1.07 1.61 1.45
CA ALA A 113 0.06 0.86 2.21
C ALA A 113 -1.33 1.00 1.58
N LEU A 114 -1.71 2.21 1.17
CA LEU A 114 -3.00 2.46 0.53
C LEU A 114 -3.13 1.71 -0.80
N PHE A 115 -2.10 1.77 -1.65
CA PHE A 115 -2.08 1.03 -2.91
C PHE A 115 -2.15 -0.48 -2.67
N ALA A 116 -1.32 -1.01 -1.77
CA ALA A 116 -1.31 -2.43 -1.45
C ALA A 116 -2.67 -2.93 -0.96
N MET A 117 -3.33 -2.18 -0.07
CA MET A 117 -4.68 -2.50 0.41
C MET A 117 -5.70 -2.51 -0.71
N VAL A 118 -5.74 -1.47 -1.53
CA VAL A 118 -6.73 -1.34 -2.60
C VAL A 118 -6.47 -2.36 -3.70
N PHE A 119 -5.27 -2.39 -4.27
CA PHE A 119 -4.92 -3.27 -5.38
C PHE A 119 -4.93 -4.74 -4.96
N GLY A 120 -4.31 -5.07 -3.83
CA GLY A 120 -4.30 -6.43 -3.30
C GLY A 120 -5.70 -6.90 -2.92
N GLY A 121 -6.52 -6.04 -2.31
CA GLY A 121 -7.93 -6.33 -2.01
C GLY A 121 -8.75 -6.62 -3.27
N LEU A 122 -8.58 -5.82 -4.33
CA LEU A 122 -9.19 -6.09 -5.64
C LEU A 122 -8.77 -7.44 -6.21
N LEU A 123 -7.48 -7.79 -6.14
CA LEU A 123 -6.99 -9.08 -6.59
C LEU A 123 -7.56 -10.25 -5.78
N ILE A 124 -7.74 -10.09 -4.46
CA ILE A 124 -8.36 -11.10 -3.59
C ILE A 124 -9.82 -11.35 -4.02
N VAL A 125 -10.57 -10.31 -4.30
CA VAL A 125 -11.96 -10.41 -4.78
C VAL A 125 -11.99 -11.08 -6.15
N LEU A 126 -11.20 -10.60 -7.11
CA LEU A 126 -11.13 -11.19 -8.46
C LEU A 126 -10.69 -12.66 -8.45
N ALA A 127 -9.74 -13.02 -7.58
CA ALA A 127 -9.35 -14.42 -7.41
C ALA A 127 -10.52 -15.28 -6.94
N GLY A 128 -11.42 -14.72 -6.10
CA GLY A 128 -12.65 -15.37 -5.67
C GLY A 128 -13.56 -15.77 -6.81
N ASP A 129 -13.69 -14.90 -7.80
CA ASP A 129 -14.59 -15.09 -8.95
C ASP A 129 -13.97 -15.90 -10.09
N ILE A 130 -12.68 -15.72 -10.33
CA ILE A 130 -11.98 -16.32 -11.48
C ILE A 130 -11.49 -17.73 -11.17
N ILE A 131 -10.95 -17.96 -9.96
CA ILE A 131 -10.27 -19.20 -9.62
C ILE A 131 -11.25 -20.21 -9.03
N LYS A 132 -11.60 -21.22 -9.81
CA LYS A 132 -12.56 -22.28 -9.42
C LYS A 132 -11.99 -23.25 -8.35
N PRO A 133 -10.72 -23.75 -8.46
CA PRO A 133 -10.19 -24.68 -7.46
C PRO A 133 -9.99 -24.01 -6.11
N VAL A 134 -10.78 -24.40 -5.10
CA VAL A 134 -10.83 -23.74 -3.77
C VAL A 134 -9.46 -23.68 -3.08
N LYS A 135 -8.65 -24.75 -3.18
CA LYS A 135 -7.33 -24.80 -2.55
C LYS A 135 -6.39 -23.76 -3.15
N ILE A 136 -6.35 -23.65 -4.48
CA ILE A 136 -5.50 -22.69 -5.20
C ILE A 136 -5.97 -21.27 -4.90
N ARG A 137 -7.27 -21.03 -4.98
CA ARG A 137 -7.89 -19.72 -4.65
C ARG A 137 -7.49 -19.26 -3.27
N ARG A 138 -7.66 -20.12 -2.24
CA ARG A 138 -7.30 -19.77 -0.85
C ARG A 138 -5.81 -19.49 -0.69
N ALA A 139 -4.95 -20.31 -1.31
CA ALA A 139 -3.51 -20.09 -1.25
C ALA A 139 -3.12 -18.73 -1.85
N ILE A 140 -3.68 -18.35 -2.99
CA ILE A 140 -3.45 -17.05 -3.63
C ILE A 140 -3.99 -15.91 -2.74
N GLN A 141 -5.19 -16.04 -2.21
CA GLN A 141 -5.79 -15.01 -1.32
C GLN A 141 -4.97 -14.81 -0.05
N ILE A 142 -4.47 -15.88 0.57
CA ILE A 142 -3.59 -15.79 1.74
C ILE A 142 -2.26 -15.14 1.35
N GLY A 143 -1.65 -15.54 0.24
CA GLY A 143 -0.42 -14.93 -0.25
C GLY A 143 -0.56 -13.43 -0.51
N LEU A 144 -1.65 -13.00 -1.14
CA LEU A 144 -1.97 -11.58 -1.35
C LEU A 144 -2.18 -10.83 -0.03
N ALA A 145 -2.89 -11.43 0.94
CA ALA A 145 -3.09 -10.83 2.24
C ALA A 145 -1.76 -10.63 3.00
N LEU A 146 -0.87 -11.62 2.96
CA LEU A 146 0.46 -11.51 3.54
C LEU A 146 1.30 -10.44 2.84
N LEU A 147 1.20 -10.32 1.50
CA LEU A 147 1.89 -9.28 0.75
C LEU A 147 1.39 -7.87 1.13
N ILE A 148 0.07 -7.70 1.29
CA ILE A 148 -0.52 -6.44 1.76
C ILE A 148 0.06 -6.05 3.12
N LEU A 149 0.14 -6.99 4.05
CA LEU A 149 0.72 -6.76 5.37
C LEU A 149 2.21 -6.40 5.29
N ALA A 150 2.97 -7.12 4.46
CA ALA A 150 4.39 -6.85 4.26
C ALA A 150 4.65 -5.45 3.68
N VAL A 151 3.87 -5.02 2.66
CA VAL A 151 3.97 -3.66 2.09
C VAL A 151 3.52 -2.60 3.10
N GLY A 152 2.52 -2.90 3.93
CA GLY A 152 2.07 -1.99 4.98
C GLY A 152 3.10 -1.79 6.10
N ALA A 153 4.00 -2.76 6.30
CA ALA A 153 5.06 -2.74 7.31
C ALA A 153 6.43 -2.25 6.78
N SER A 154 6.59 -2.07 5.46
CA SER A 154 7.82 -1.55 4.82
C SER A 154 7.78 -0.03 4.70
#